data_b5c98421285ab7af22a6686bf831a720
#
_entry.id   b5c98421285ab7af22a6686bf831a720
#
_cell.length_a   1.000
_cell.length_b   1.000
_cell.length_c   1.000
_cell.angle_alpha   90.00
_cell.angle_beta   90.00
_cell.angle_gamma   90.00
#
_symmetry.space_group_name_H-M   'P 1'
#
loop_
_entity.id
_entity.type
_entity.pdbx_description
1 polymer ?
#
loop_
_entity_poly.entity_id
_entity_poly.type
_entity_poly.pdbx_seq_one_letter_code
_entity_poly.pdbx_strand_id
1 'polypeptide(L)'
;VSLQHATLRRLLAWLTDQTSLTFLLPDGADYTDRPIPNFTSAGTGYQLLDHAGRAFAVPDFIWHQQPDGTIFVGSHAHSRWPERAVALDPAFSSHQAGNTLTTAPIPTMRPGAIVNGKRVMRVRLKGDQMTLTTATPGKPVKTPERRKMEGEFPELADNMHLPKFGRVEAISDSATAGQLNDPFRPRYAVDVQLLGEDGQPDQAAPLYRAVPLPVMFGGPEQGLMQFPIEGTLVELGFAFGRADRPFIRTVLGTGWPLPDITPGEQLQQQRAEVASRTDTVGNLSRHTDRRLHDRALQMHHQSDDYLGEHGQHRLQVAQHSTEEVGGFKLIEALGAIELLAGDDLTLGCLGNLSQTTAGDLVEVVGQLRRSVAAELQHLEAPRSWMGTEGVNIFRLLLQLMEVVEQLAATTASHTHPGSLPPGQAGTFSSQSKQAGKLAASLSPIIE
;
A
#
# COMPACT_ATOMS: atom_id res chain seq x y z
N VAL A 1 -36.10 -8.58 10.92
CA VAL A 1 -35.71 -9.41 9.76
C VAL A 1 -34.37 -8.94 9.21
N SER A 2 -33.54 -9.88 8.80
CA SER A 2 -32.32 -9.62 8.02
C SER A 2 -32.19 -10.75 6.99
N LEU A 3 -32.15 -10.42 5.70
CA LEU A 3 -32.10 -11.37 4.61
C LEU A 3 -30.97 -10.99 3.66
N GLN A 4 -30.09 -11.92 3.36
CA GLN A 4 -29.06 -11.77 2.31
C GLN A 4 -29.64 -12.17 0.94
N HIS A 5 -29.17 -11.52 -0.12
CA HIS A 5 -29.66 -11.74 -1.49
C HIS A 5 -31.19 -11.69 -1.56
N ALA A 6 -31.76 -10.66 -0.91
CA ALA A 6 -33.21 -10.55 -0.74
C ALA A 6 -33.88 -10.09 -2.04
N THR A 7 -35.01 -10.70 -2.37
CA THR A 7 -35.98 -10.18 -3.34
C THR A 7 -37.26 -9.80 -2.62
N LEU A 8 -38.08 -8.94 -3.20
CA LEU A 8 -39.38 -8.58 -2.63
C LEU A 8 -40.24 -9.83 -2.44
N ARG A 9 -40.24 -10.75 -3.39
CA ARG A 9 -40.96 -12.02 -3.33
C ARG A 9 -40.48 -12.85 -2.13
N ARG A 10 -39.20 -13.02 -1.92
CA ARG A 10 -38.60 -13.76 -0.79
C ARG A 10 -38.95 -13.11 0.55
N LEU A 11 -38.95 -11.79 0.62
CA LEU A 11 -39.35 -11.08 1.83
C LEU A 11 -40.80 -11.33 2.19
N LEU A 12 -41.71 -11.25 1.19
CA LEU A 12 -43.14 -11.48 1.44
C LEU A 12 -43.44 -12.96 1.75
N ALA A 13 -42.71 -13.90 1.16
CA ALA A 13 -42.80 -15.32 1.56
C ALA A 13 -42.42 -15.49 3.04
N TRP A 14 -41.30 -14.89 3.47
CA TRP A 14 -40.91 -14.87 4.89
C TRP A 14 -41.99 -14.23 5.79
N LEU A 15 -42.61 -13.10 5.36
CA LEU A 15 -43.72 -12.49 6.10
C LEU A 15 -44.94 -13.42 6.18
N THR A 16 -45.27 -14.14 5.13
CA THR A 16 -46.35 -15.11 5.11
C THR A 16 -46.10 -16.19 6.17
N ASP A 17 -44.89 -16.73 6.22
CA ASP A 17 -44.51 -17.75 7.22
C ASP A 17 -44.61 -17.24 8.65
N GLN A 18 -44.28 -15.97 8.88
CA GLN A 18 -44.32 -15.36 10.24
C GLN A 18 -45.72 -14.95 10.68
N THR A 19 -46.61 -14.60 9.74
CA THR A 19 -47.91 -13.96 10.08
C THR A 19 -49.11 -14.79 9.67
N SER A 20 -48.94 -15.81 8.85
CA SER A 20 -50.02 -16.56 8.19
C SER A 20 -50.91 -15.68 7.30
N LEU A 21 -50.46 -14.47 6.94
CA LEU A 21 -51.17 -13.59 6.01
C LEU A 21 -50.74 -13.91 4.58
N THR A 22 -51.66 -13.78 3.63
CA THR A 22 -51.36 -14.00 2.23
C THR A 22 -51.00 -12.66 1.56
N PHE A 23 -49.80 -12.56 0.98
CA PHE A 23 -49.35 -11.41 0.25
C PHE A 23 -49.44 -11.68 -1.27
N LEU A 24 -49.92 -10.68 -2.00
CA LEU A 24 -50.05 -10.73 -3.47
C LEU A 24 -49.06 -9.74 -4.08
N LEU A 25 -48.24 -10.23 -5.01
CA LEU A 25 -47.38 -9.47 -5.88
C LEU A 25 -47.96 -9.41 -7.28
N PRO A 26 -47.74 -8.32 -8.02
CA PRO A 26 -48.11 -8.25 -9.43
C PRO A 26 -47.25 -9.23 -10.26
N ASP A 27 -47.84 -9.85 -11.25
CA ASP A 27 -47.10 -10.70 -12.18
C ASP A 27 -46.26 -9.87 -13.16
N GLY A 28 -45.04 -10.34 -13.44
CA GLY A 28 -44.18 -9.77 -14.47
C GLY A 28 -43.59 -8.39 -14.14
N ALA A 29 -43.69 -7.91 -12.89
CA ALA A 29 -43.06 -6.65 -12.48
C ALA A 29 -41.58 -6.86 -12.11
N ASP A 30 -40.67 -6.16 -12.77
CA ASP A 30 -39.21 -6.35 -12.64
C ASP A 30 -38.68 -6.22 -11.21
N TYR A 31 -39.31 -5.38 -10.39
CA TYR A 31 -38.87 -5.16 -9.01
C TYR A 31 -39.19 -6.31 -8.06
N THR A 32 -40.06 -7.26 -8.44
CA THR A 32 -40.47 -8.37 -7.55
C THR A 32 -39.38 -9.36 -7.30
N ASP A 33 -38.57 -9.65 -8.30
CA ASP A 33 -37.52 -10.67 -8.29
C ASP A 33 -36.10 -10.09 -8.42
N ARG A 34 -35.98 -8.75 -8.46
CA ARG A 34 -34.69 -8.06 -8.47
C ARG A 34 -33.97 -8.26 -7.12
N PRO A 35 -32.81 -8.90 -7.08
CA PRO A 35 -32.09 -9.14 -5.83
C PRO A 35 -31.38 -7.86 -5.35
N ILE A 36 -31.41 -7.66 -4.04
CA ILE A 36 -30.54 -6.69 -3.36
C ILE A 36 -29.58 -7.45 -2.42
N PRO A 37 -28.39 -6.94 -2.18
CA PRO A 37 -27.38 -7.65 -1.37
C PRO A 37 -27.90 -8.04 0.01
N ASN A 38 -28.51 -7.09 0.72
CA ASN A 38 -29.06 -7.28 2.06
C ASN A 38 -30.32 -6.46 2.24
N PHE A 39 -31.32 -7.04 2.90
CA PHE A 39 -32.48 -6.32 3.41
C PHE A 39 -32.56 -6.51 4.93
N THR A 40 -32.52 -5.42 5.67
CA THR A 40 -32.67 -5.43 7.11
C THR A 40 -33.75 -4.43 7.54
N SER A 41 -34.67 -4.87 8.35
CA SER A 41 -35.69 -4.00 8.95
C SER A 41 -35.98 -4.43 10.38
N ALA A 42 -36.07 -3.45 11.27
CA ALA A 42 -36.50 -3.60 12.65
C ALA A 42 -37.82 -2.84 12.87
N GLY A 43 -38.68 -3.32 13.74
CA GLY A 43 -39.94 -2.68 14.05
C GLY A 43 -41.17 -3.54 13.68
N THR A 44 -42.30 -2.87 13.44
CA THR A 44 -43.57 -3.53 13.11
C THR A 44 -43.65 -3.99 11.66
N GLY A 45 -44.56 -4.93 11.35
CA GLY A 45 -44.84 -5.37 9.99
C GLY A 45 -45.22 -4.23 9.03
N TYR A 46 -45.92 -3.20 9.52
CA TYR A 46 -46.23 -1.99 8.75
C TYR A 46 -44.99 -1.20 8.34
N GLN A 47 -44.09 -0.98 9.28
CA GLN A 47 -42.80 -0.33 9.02
C GLN A 47 -41.93 -1.15 8.05
N LEU A 48 -41.98 -2.48 8.20
CA LEU A 48 -41.25 -3.35 7.29
C LEU A 48 -41.76 -3.23 5.85
N LEU A 49 -43.07 -3.22 5.65
CA LEU A 49 -43.67 -3.03 4.32
C LEU A 49 -43.29 -1.66 3.71
N ASP A 50 -43.34 -0.60 4.53
CA ASP A 50 -42.94 0.74 4.08
C ASP A 50 -41.44 0.80 3.72
N HIS A 51 -40.55 0.11 4.48
CA HIS A 51 -39.14 0.00 4.17
C HIS A 51 -38.90 -0.84 2.90
N ALA A 52 -39.70 -1.89 2.68
CA ALA A 52 -39.56 -2.75 1.49
C ALA A 52 -39.78 -1.95 0.19
N GLY A 53 -40.80 -1.07 0.16
CA GLY A 53 -41.04 -0.22 -1.01
C GLY A 53 -39.82 0.59 -1.44
N ARG A 54 -39.08 1.15 -0.49
CA ARG A 54 -37.86 1.92 -0.75
C ARG A 54 -36.67 1.00 -1.08
N ALA A 55 -36.45 -0.03 -0.29
CA ALA A 55 -35.31 -0.91 -0.47
C ALA A 55 -35.28 -1.63 -1.83
N PHE A 56 -36.46 -2.05 -2.32
CA PHE A 56 -36.63 -2.68 -3.62
C PHE A 56 -36.91 -1.69 -4.77
N ALA A 57 -36.82 -0.38 -4.48
CA ALA A 57 -37.05 0.70 -5.43
C ALA A 57 -38.37 0.53 -6.22
N VAL A 58 -39.46 0.15 -5.54
CA VAL A 58 -40.76 -0.03 -6.16
C VAL A 58 -41.36 1.32 -6.51
N PRO A 59 -41.59 1.64 -7.80
CA PRO A 59 -42.10 2.91 -8.22
C PRO A 59 -43.53 3.12 -7.70
N ASP A 60 -43.82 4.28 -7.12
CA ASP A 60 -45.13 4.62 -6.56
C ASP A 60 -45.70 3.49 -5.68
N PHE A 61 -44.92 3.09 -4.69
CA PHE A 61 -45.20 1.95 -3.82
C PHE A 61 -46.50 2.11 -3.05
N ILE A 62 -47.31 1.03 -3.03
CA ILE A 62 -48.53 0.91 -2.25
C ILE A 62 -48.70 -0.51 -1.70
N TRP A 63 -49.24 -0.62 -0.53
CA TRP A 63 -49.78 -1.87 -0.02
C TRP A 63 -51.17 -1.64 0.59
N HIS A 64 -52.06 -2.61 0.47
CA HIS A 64 -53.39 -2.53 1.04
C HIS A 64 -54.01 -3.91 1.17
N GLN A 65 -54.84 -4.09 2.18
CA GLN A 65 -55.64 -5.30 2.33
C GLN A 65 -56.82 -5.29 1.33
N GLN A 66 -57.02 -6.39 0.68
CA GLN A 66 -58.16 -6.65 -0.22
C GLN A 66 -59.39 -7.18 0.55
N PRO A 67 -60.60 -7.21 -0.05
CA PRO A 67 -61.79 -7.68 0.60
C PRO A 67 -61.76 -9.17 1.00
N ASP A 68 -60.97 -9.97 0.32
CA ASP A 68 -60.73 -11.38 0.59
C ASP A 68 -59.70 -11.64 1.71
N GLY A 69 -59.16 -10.56 2.30
CA GLY A 69 -58.18 -10.66 3.36
C GLY A 69 -56.75 -10.70 2.87
N THR A 70 -56.50 -10.89 1.59
CA THR A 70 -55.12 -10.84 1.01
C THR A 70 -54.54 -9.44 1.02
N ILE A 71 -53.21 -9.31 1.05
CA ILE A 71 -52.51 -8.03 1.10
C ILE A 71 -51.76 -7.85 -0.22
N PHE A 72 -52.17 -6.86 -1.01
CA PHE A 72 -51.47 -6.47 -2.23
C PHE A 72 -50.22 -5.63 -1.83
N VAL A 73 -49.08 -5.94 -2.42
CA VAL A 73 -47.82 -5.19 -2.26
C VAL A 73 -47.19 -4.96 -3.62
N GLY A 74 -46.96 -3.69 -3.99
CA GLY A 74 -46.36 -3.40 -5.29
C GLY A 74 -46.53 -1.95 -5.70
N SER A 75 -46.34 -1.66 -7.00
CA SER A 75 -46.60 -0.35 -7.59
C SER A 75 -48.11 -0.07 -7.67
N HIS A 76 -48.49 1.20 -7.45
CA HIS A 76 -49.87 1.64 -7.66
C HIS A 76 -50.37 1.34 -9.09
N ALA A 77 -49.48 1.48 -10.09
CA ALA A 77 -49.80 1.22 -11.47
C ALA A 77 -50.24 -0.24 -11.75
N HIS A 78 -49.69 -1.19 -10.96
CA HIS A 78 -50.03 -2.63 -11.06
C HIS A 78 -51.14 -3.05 -10.09
N SER A 79 -51.71 -2.09 -9.34
CA SER A 79 -52.83 -2.38 -8.43
C SER A 79 -54.16 -2.31 -9.20
N ARG A 80 -55.21 -2.76 -8.55
CA ARG A 80 -56.60 -2.70 -9.10
C ARG A 80 -57.15 -1.29 -9.25
N TRP A 81 -56.52 -0.27 -8.66
CA TRP A 81 -57.06 1.07 -8.52
C TRP A 81 -57.10 1.92 -9.78
N PRO A 82 -56.11 1.89 -10.68
CA PRO A 82 -56.15 2.66 -11.91
C PRO A 82 -57.35 2.33 -12.79
N GLU A 83 -57.76 1.11 -12.82
CA GLU A 83 -58.91 0.62 -13.61
C GLU A 83 -60.27 0.86 -12.95
N ARG A 84 -60.30 1.28 -11.68
CA ARG A 84 -61.50 1.48 -10.86
C ARG A 84 -61.64 2.89 -10.32
N ALA A 85 -61.40 3.87 -11.18
CA ALA A 85 -61.64 5.28 -10.82
C ALA A 85 -63.12 5.52 -10.55
N VAL A 86 -63.39 6.25 -9.48
CA VAL A 86 -64.76 6.55 -9.03
C VAL A 86 -65.01 8.05 -9.18
N ALA A 87 -66.10 8.44 -9.83
CA ALA A 87 -66.62 9.78 -9.79
C ALA A 87 -67.66 9.87 -8.67
N LEU A 88 -67.35 10.68 -7.66
CA LEU A 88 -68.34 11.00 -6.57
C LEU A 88 -69.08 12.27 -6.98
N ASP A 89 -70.39 12.20 -6.97
CA ASP A 89 -71.24 13.37 -7.14
C ASP A 89 -71.01 14.34 -5.98
N PRO A 90 -70.88 15.66 -6.26
CA PRO A 90 -70.74 16.68 -5.25
C PRO A 90 -71.82 16.60 -4.13
N ALA A 91 -73.03 16.09 -4.42
CA ALA A 91 -74.09 15.90 -3.46
C ALA A 91 -73.75 14.91 -2.34
N PHE A 92 -72.81 13.97 -2.57
CA PHE A 92 -72.34 13.07 -1.52
C PHE A 92 -71.22 13.62 -0.66
N SER A 93 -70.71 14.83 -0.98
CA SER A 93 -69.66 15.48 -0.18
C SER A 93 -70.26 16.51 0.77
N SER A 94 -70.09 16.30 2.03
CA SER A 94 -70.54 17.26 3.08
C SER A 94 -69.59 18.47 3.21
N HIS A 95 -68.34 18.31 2.85
CA HIS A 95 -67.33 19.35 2.92
C HIS A 95 -66.13 19.05 2.00
N GLN A 96 -65.65 20.06 1.32
CA GLN A 96 -64.44 19.99 0.51
C GLN A 96 -63.55 21.20 0.83
N ALA A 97 -62.31 20.95 1.28
CA ALA A 97 -61.32 21.97 1.53
C ALA A 97 -59.97 21.50 1.03
N GLY A 98 -59.43 22.16 0.01
CA GLY A 98 -58.15 21.82 -0.58
C GLY A 98 -58.08 20.36 -1.10
N ASN A 99 -57.27 19.54 -0.41
CA ASN A 99 -57.09 18.12 -0.72
C ASN A 99 -57.90 17.18 0.19
N THR A 100 -58.85 17.72 0.95
CA THR A 100 -59.68 16.94 1.87
C THR A 100 -61.11 16.96 1.40
N LEU A 101 -61.70 15.78 1.33
CA LEU A 101 -63.11 15.56 0.96
C LEU A 101 -63.77 14.79 2.11
N THR A 102 -64.87 15.31 2.66
CA THR A 102 -65.69 14.62 3.65
C THR A 102 -66.94 14.10 3.04
N THR A 103 -67.27 12.84 3.24
CA THR A 103 -68.39 12.14 2.63
C THR A 103 -69.04 11.19 3.64
N ALA A 104 -70.23 10.67 3.33
CA ALA A 104 -70.77 9.50 4.05
C ALA A 104 -69.84 8.29 3.92
N PRO A 105 -69.86 7.34 4.86
CA PRO A 105 -69.00 6.18 4.86
C PRO A 105 -69.20 5.35 3.58
N ILE A 106 -68.13 5.09 2.86
CA ILE A 106 -68.07 4.21 1.67
C ILE A 106 -67.25 2.97 2.08
N PRO A 107 -67.85 1.81 2.33
CA PRO A 107 -67.17 0.66 2.93
C PRO A 107 -65.96 0.15 2.15
N THR A 108 -65.97 0.32 0.82
CA THR A 108 -64.90 -0.12 -0.08
C THR A 108 -63.79 0.89 -0.30
N MET A 109 -63.93 2.10 0.24
CA MET A 109 -62.94 3.17 0.05
C MET A 109 -61.69 2.84 0.85
N ARG A 110 -60.55 2.85 0.18
CA ARG A 110 -59.21 2.58 0.74
C ARG A 110 -58.19 3.57 0.22
N PRO A 111 -57.07 3.76 0.90
CA PRO A 111 -55.94 4.44 0.33
C PRO A 111 -55.53 3.78 -0.99
N GLY A 112 -55.19 4.58 -2.01
CA GLY A 112 -54.92 4.14 -3.37
C GLY A 112 -56.07 4.33 -4.37
N ALA A 113 -57.34 4.37 -3.91
CA ALA A 113 -58.48 4.59 -4.75
C ALA A 113 -58.38 5.95 -5.49
N ILE A 114 -58.88 5.99 -6.71
CA ILE A 114 -58.93 7.25 -7.50
C ILE A 114 -60.37 7.78 -7.41
N VAL A 115 -60.51 8.97 -6.84
CA VAL A 115 -61.77 9.66 -6.65
C VAL A 115 -61.70 11.04 -7.33
N ASN A 116 -62.62 11.30 -8.28
CA ASN A 116 -62.64 12.54 -9.04
C ASN A 116 -61.27 12.90 -9.66
N GLY A 117 -60.54 11.91 -10.19
CA GLY A 117 -59.22 12.06 -10.80
C GLY A 117 -58.09 12.32 -9.84
N LYS A 118 -58.36 12.25 -8.51
CA LYS A 118 -57.35 12.40 -7.46
C LYS A 118 -57.17 11.10 -6.66
N ARG A 119 -55.94 10.71 -6.38
CA ARG A 119 -55.65 9.54 -5.59
C ARG A 119 -55.92 9.79 -4.11
N VAL A 120 -56.63 8.89 -3.46
CA VAL A 120 -56.88 8.90 -2.01
C VAL A 120 -55.60 8.40 -1.32
N MET A 121 -55.01 9.24 -0.50
CA MET A 121 -53.80 8.94 0.27
C MET A 121 -54.11 8.46 1.69
N ARG A 122 -55.20 8.99 2.25
CA ARG A 122 -55.63 8.66 3.62
C ARG A 122 -57.15 8.61 3.69
N VAL A 123 -57.66 7.60 4.36
CA VAL A 123 -59.07 7.47 4.71
C VAL A 123 -59.18 7.50 6.22
N ARG A 124 -60.00 8.39 6.75
CA ARG A 124 -60.32 8.51 8.18
C ARG A 124 -61.82 8.39 8.35
N LEU A 125 -62.25 7.44 9.15
CA LEU A 125 -63.63 7.29 9.53
C LEU A 125 -63.83 7.77 10.97
N LYS A 126 -64.79 8.65 11.15
CA LYS A 126 -65.16 9.17 12.49
C LYS A 126 -66.68 9.27 12.56
N GLY A 127 -67.32 8.36 13.32
CA GLY A 127 -68.76 8.23 13.36
C GLY A 127 -69.34 7.94 11.99
N ASP A 128 -70.26 8.73 11.53
CA ASP A 128 -70.93 8.70 10.25
C ASP A 128 -70.24 9.46 9.12
N GLN A 129 -69.07 9.96 9.35
CA GLN A 129 -68.30 10.75 8.36
C GLN A 129 -66.98 10.09 7.99
N MET A 130 -66.74 10.02 6.69
CA MET A 130 -65.51 9.58 6.13
C MET A 130 -64.78 10.77 5.50
N THR A 131 -63.54 10.99 5.99
CA THR A 131 -62.67 12.03 5.43
C THR A 131 -61.63 11.40 4.54
N LEU A 132 -61.59 11.80 3.29
CA LEU A 132 -60.61 11.39 2.29
C LEU A 132 -59.59 12.51 2.09
N THR A 133 -58.33 12.21 2.28
CA THR A 133 -57.26 13.12 1.90
C THR A 133 -56.71 12.65 0.56
N THR A 134 -56.74 13.54 -0.44
CA THR A 134 -56.36 13.20 -1.82
C THR A 134 -55.07 13.86 -2.23
N ALA A 135 -54.38 13.27 -3.18
CA ALA A 135 -53.24 13.83 -3.89
C ALA A 135 -53.48 13.92 -5.38
N THR A 136 -52.94 14.91 -6.03
CA THR A 136 -52.82 14.94 -7.48
C THR A 136 -51.73 13.96 -7.89
N PRO A 137 -51.98 13.09 -8.89
CA PRO A 137 -50.95 12.18 -9.38
C PRO A 137 -49.65 12.92 -9.71
N GLY A 138 -48.50 12.36 -9.29
CA GLY A 138 -47.19 12.92 -9.56
C GLY A 138 -46.72 14.07 -8.63
N LYS A 139 -47.55 14.51 -7.67
CA LYS A 139 -47.13 15.49 -6.64
C LYS A 139 -47.18 14.89 -5.24
N PRO A 140 -46.07 14.77 -4.52
CA PRO A 140 -46.08 14.31 -3.14
C PRO A 140 -46.86 15.28 -2.28
N VAL A 141 -47.84 14.75 -1.51
CA VAL A 141 -48.63 15.57 -0.57
C VAL A 141 -47.88 15.65 0.76
N LYS A 142 -47.43 16.85 1.06
CA LYS A 142 -46.88 17.13 2.37
C LYS A 142 -48.06 17.39 3.37
N THR A 143 -48.07 16.65 4.48
CA THR A 143 -49.03 16.90 5.55
C THR A 143 -48.83 18.30 6.16
N PRO A 144 -49.86 18.91 6.75
CA PRO A 144 -49.70 20.19 7.45
C PRO A 144 -48.63 20.17 8.52
N GLU A 145 -48.53 19.07 9.26
CA GLU A 145 -47.51 18.87 10.27
C GLU A 145 -46.09 18.83 9.66
N ARG A 146 -45.94 18.15 8.53
CA ARG A 146 -44.65 18.10 7.80
C ARG A 146 -44.24 19.47 7.29
N ARG A 147 -45.19 20.25 6.73
CA ARG A 147 -44.93 21.64 6.32
C ARG A 147 -44.50 22.54 7.46
N LYS A 148 -45.11 22.35 8.63
CA LYS A 148 -44.74 23.09 9.83
C LYS A 148 -43.34 22.72 10.32
N MET A 149 -43.02 21.42 10.36
CA MET A 149 -41.66 20.96 10.69
C MET A 149 -40.61 21.47 9.67
N GLU A 150 -40.92 21.43 8.38
CA GLU A 150 -40.04 21.95 7.32
C GLU A 150 -39.82 23.46 7.44
N GLY A 151 -40.81 24.22 7.94
CA GLY A 151 -40.68 25.64 8.14
C GLY A 151 -39.93 26.03 9.43
N GLU A 152 -40.11 25.28 10.50
CA GLU A 152 -39.44 25.53 11.78
C GLU A 152 -38.04 24.88 11.89
N PHE A 153 -37.81 23.76 11.18
CA PHE A 153 -36.59 22.99 11.20
C PHE A 153 -36.18 22.56 9.76
N PRO A 154 -35.78 23.51 8.90
CA PRO A 154 -35.44 23.20 7.53
C PRO A 154 -34.28 22.21 7.40
N GLU A 155 -33.32 22.21 8.33
CA GLU A 155 -32.21 21.27 8.37
C GLU A 155 -32.66 19.80 8.57
N LEU A 156 -33.77 19.57 9.23
CA LEU A 156 -34.37 18.24 9.37
C LEU A 156 -35.14 17.83 8.13
N ALA A 157 -35.77 18.81 7.46
CA ALA A 157 -36.56 18.58 6.24
C ALA A 157 -35.69 18.09 5.07
N ASP A 158 -34.51 18.66 4.91
CA ASP A 158 -33.56 18.34 3.86
C ASP A 158 -32.69 17.12 4.17
N ASN A 159 -32.92 16.51 5.35
CA ASN A 159 -32.14 15.36 5.84
C ASN A 159 -30.63 15.61 5.85
N MET A 160 -30.18 16.86 6.03
CA MET A 160 -28.76 17.22 6.09
C MET A 160 -28.10 16.78 7.40
N HIS A 161 -28.89 16.39 8.39
CA HIS A 161 -28.41 15.77 9.63
C HIS A 161 -28.05 14.28 9.45
N LEU A 162 -28.49 13.66 8.35
CA LEU A 162 -28.17 12.28 8.00
C LEU A 162 -26.91 12.21 7.09
N PRO A 163 -26.11 11.15 7.24
CA PRO A 163 -25.02 10.92 6.30
C PRO A 163 -25.55 10.73 4.87
N LYS A 164 -24.83 11.29 3.90
CA LYS A 164 -25.13 11.12 2.49
C LYS A 164 -23.95 10.50 1.77
N PHE A 165 -24.21 9.74 0.73
CA PHE A 165 -23.17 9.21 -0.11
C PHE A 165 -22.92 10.13 -1.29
N GLY A 166 -21.66 10.18 -1.70
CA GLY A 166 -21.22 10.94 -2.86
C GLY A 166 -20.10 10.24 -3.60
N ARG A 167 -19.86 10.69 -4.81
CA ARG A 167 -18.74 10.23 -5.64
C ARG A 167 -17.77 11.38 -5.84
N VAL A 168 -16.49 11.11 -5.69
CA VAL A 168 -15.44 12.07 -6.00
C VAL A 168 -15.36 12.26 -7.51
N GLU A 169 -15.50 13.50 -7.96
CA GLU A 169 -15.43 13.86 -9.39
C GLU A 169 -14.06 14.46 -9.75
N ALA A 170 -13.44 15.20 -8.83
CA ALA A 170 -12.12 15.79 -9.05
C ALA A 170 -11.44 16.18 -7.73
N ILE A 171 -10.14 16.38 -7.78
CA ILE A 171 -9.39 17.08 -6.74
C ILE A 171 -9.63 18.58 -6.90
N SER A 172 -10.04 19.27 -5.83
CA SER A 172 -10.47 20.68 -5.90
C SER A 172 -9.33 21.66 -6.21
N ASP A 173 -8.13 21.37 -5.71
CA ASP A 173 -6.93 22.18 -5.97
C ASP A 173 -5.71 21.26 -6.16
N SER A 174 -5.22 21.19 -7.39
CA SER A 174 -4.05 20.40 -7.79
C SER A 174 -2.71 21.09 -7.49
N ALA A 175 -2.73 22.27 -6.86
CA ALA A 175 -1.50 23.02 -6.61
C ALA A 175 -0.55 22.27 -5.66
N THR A 176 0.75 22.43 -5.94
CA THR A 176 1.88 21.78 -5.26
C THR A 176 1.89 22.02 -3.74
N ALA A 177 2.41 21.03 -3.02
CA ALA A 177 2.60 21.05 -1.58
C ALA A 177 3.33 22.31 -1.06
N GLY A 178 3.09 22.65 0.20
CA GLY A 178 3.83 23.70 0.91
C GLY A 178 3.20 25.08 0.93
N GLN A 179 1.94 25.23 0.49
CA GLN A 179 1.24 26.51 0.61
C GLN A 179 0.11 26.44 1.64
N LEU A 180 -0.22 27.58 2.23
CA LEU A 180 -1.25 27.69 3.24
C LEU A 180 -2.61 27.18 2.73
N ASN A 181 -3.26 26.37 3.54
CA ASN A 181 -4.65 25.98 3.36
C ASN A 181 -5.52 27.05 4.03
N ASP A 182 -6.34 27.75 3.28
CA ASP A 182 -7.27 28.74 3.79
C ASP A 182 -8.73 28.44 3.39
N PRO A 183 -9.74 29.06 3.99
CA PRO A 183 -11.15 28.79 3.69
C PRO A 183 -11.56 29.06 2.24
N PHE A 184 -10.83 29.92 1.53
CA PHE A 184 -11.13 30.25 0.14
C PHE A 184 -10.38 29.35 -0.84
N ARG A 185 -9.38 28.60 -0.36
CA ARG A 185 -8.56 27.70 -1.13
C ARG A 185 -8.17 26.47 -0.31
N PRO A 186 -9.13 25.60 0.01
CA PRO A 186 -8.86 24.39 0.76
C PRO A 186 -8.05 23.41 -0.10
N ARG A 187 -6.84 23.10 0.36
CA ARG A 187 -5.88 22.29 -0.40
C ARG A 187 -6.11 20.80 -0.31
N TYR A 188 -6.60 20.35 0.83
CA TYR A 188 -6.91 18.95 1.06
C TYR A 188 -8.42 18.75 0.97
N ALA A 189 -8.93 18.89 -0.25
CA ALA A 189 -10.35 18.85 -0.55
C ALA A 189 -10.61 18.28 -1.95
N VAL A 190 -11.83 17.80 -2.16
CA VAL A 190 -12.29 17.21 -3.43
C VAL A 190 -13.65 17.76 -3.82
N ASP A 191 -13.97 17.67 -5.09
CA ASP A 191 -15.30 17.97 -5.62
C ASP A 191 -16.14 16.70 -5.62
N VAL A 192 -17.36 16.77 -5.08
CA VAL A 192 -18.20 15.60 -4.84
C VAL A 192 -19.60 15.78 -5.40
N GLN A 193 -20.05 14.82 -6.19
CA GLN A 193 -21.44 14.68 -6.60
C GLN A 193 -22.20 13.79 -5.62
N LEU A 194 -23.30 14.28 -5.05
CA LEU A 194 -24.16 13.47 -4.21
C LEU A 194 -24.84 12.36 -5.02
N LEU A 195 -25.09 11.24 -4.37
CA LEU A 195 -25.79 10.09 -4.93
C LEU A 195 -27.17 9.95 -4.29
N GLY A 196 -28.15 9.55 -5.10
CA GLY A 196 -29.47 9.14 -4.65
C GLY A 196 -29.44 7.77 -3.92
N GLU A 197 -30.60 7.36 -3.42
CA GLU A 197 -30.78 6.04 -2.78
C GLU A 197 -30.51 4.88 -3.76
N ASP A 198 -30.62 5.13 -5.06
CA ASP A 198 -30.33 4.19 -6.15
C ASP A 198 -28.82 4.11 -6.52
N GLY A 199 -27.98 4.90 -5.85
CA GLY A 199 -26.55 5.00 -6.14
C GLY A 199 -26.21 5.79 -7.42
N GLN A 200 -27.21 6.40 -8.06
CA GLN A 200 -26.99 7.27 -9.22
C GLN A 200 -26.79 8.73 -8.78
N PRO A 201 -26.15 9.56 -9.62
CA PRO A 201 -25.99 10.98 -9.33
C PRO A 201 -27.35 11.64 -9.05
N ASP A 202 -27.48 12.32 -7.92
CA ASP A 202 -28.67 13.10 -7.58
C ASP A 202 -28.72 14.36 -8.45
N GLN A 203 -29.64 14.37 -9.42
CA GLN A 203 -29.82 15.47 -10.37
C GLN A 203 -30.34 16.76 -9.69
N ALA A 204 -30.94 16.65 -8.50
CA ALA A 204 -31.43 17.80 -7.76
C ALA A 204 -30.34 18.44 -6.88
N ALA A 205 -29.25 17.74 -6.63
CA ALA A 205 -28.15 18.24 -5.83
C ALA A 205 -27.07 18.88 -6.73
N PRO A 206 -26.54 20.05 -6.36
CA PRO A 206 -25.41 20.64 -7.05
C PRO A 206 -24.13 19.82 -6.83
N LEU A 207 -23.13 20.01 -7.71
CA LEU A 207 -21.78 19.56 -7.44
C LEU A 207 -21.22 20.33 -6.25
N TYR A 208 -20.88 19.62 -5.18
CA TYR A 208 -20.24 20.20 -3.99
C TYR A 208 -18.75 20.35 -4.25
N ARG A 209 -18.30 21.60 -4.31
CA ARG A 209 -16.90 21.93 -4.58
C ARG A 209 -16.12 22.10 -3.30
N ALA A 210 -14.85 21.72 -3.34
CA ALA A 210 -13.88 21.93 -2.27
C ALA A 210 -14.34 21.36 -0.91
N VAL A 211 -14.91 20.16 -0.94
CA VAL A 211 -15.30 19.44 0.28
C VAL A 211 -14.05 18.93 0.98
N PRO A 212 -13.80 19.34 2.24
CA PRO A 212 -12.60 18.95 2.96
C PRO A 212 -12.57 17.45 3.26
N LEU A 213 -11.38 16.86 3.10
CA LEU A 213 -11.09 15.46 3.40
C LEU A 213 -10.74 15.28 4.90
N PRO A 214 -11.09 14.15 5.49
CA PRO A 214 -10.68 13.83 6.85
C PRO A 214 -9.18 13.59 6.93
N VAL A 215 -8.58 14.02 8.01
CA VAL A 215 -7.19 13.70 8.38
C VAL A 215 -7.25 12.82 9.63
N MET A 216 -6.59 11.66 9.58
CA MET A 216 -6.65 10.70 10.69
C MET A 216 -6.02 11.27 11.96
N PHE A 217 -4.92 11.99 11.84
CA PHE A 217 -4.33 12.86 12.84
C PHE A 217 -3.63 14.00 12.10
N GLY A 218 -3.60 15.19 12.67
CA GLY A 218 -3.10 16.34 11.95
C GLY A 218 -2.64 17.47 12.86
N GLY A 219 -1.84 18.35 12.30
CA GLY A 219 -1.32 19.58 12.86
C GLY A 219 -0.65 20.38 11.75
N PRO A 220 0.01 21.51 12.07
CA PRO A 220 0.80 22.23 11.08
C PRO A 220 1.84 21.31 10.45
N GLU A 221 1.72 21.05 9.15
CA GLU A 221 2.60 20.17 8.35
C GLU A 221 2.70 18.72 8.88
N GLN A 222 1.65 18.23 9.56
CA GLN A 222 1.62 16.88 10.14
C GLN A 222 0.34 16.15 9.77
N GLY A 223 0.41 14.86 9.57
CA GLY A 223 -0.75 14.02 9.33
C GLY A 223 -0.50 12.85 8.40
N LEU A 224 -1.47 11.95 8.33
CA LEU A 224 -1.55 10.92 7.30
C LEU A 224 -2.57 11.39 6.26
N MET A 225 -2.10 11.75 5.08
CA MET A 225 -2.88 12.35 4.01
C MET A 225 -2.81 11.50 2.75
N GLN A 226 -3.96 11.20 2.18
CA GLN A 226 -4.08 10.51 0.90
C GLN A 226 -5.29 11.06 0.16
N PHE A 227 -5.09 11.52 -1.08
CA PHE A 227 -6.20 11.91 -1.94
C PHE A 227 -6.89 10.66 -2.47
N PRO A 228 -8.23 10.59 -2.39
CA PRO A 228 -8.99 9.57 -3.09
C PRO A 228 -8.90 9.83 -4.61
N ILE A 229 -8.93 8.76 -5.39
CA ILE A 229 -9.02 8.87 -6.85
C ILE A 229 -10.44 9.22 -7.28
N GLU A 230 -10.58 9.74 -8.48
CA GLU A 230 -11.89 9.98 -9.11
C GLU A 230 -12.72 8.69 -9.14
N GLY A 231 -14.02 8.81 -8.95
CA GLY A 231 -14.94 7.69 -8.84
C GLY A 231 -15.05 7.08 -7.42
N THR A 232 -14.21 7.49 -6.47
CA THR A 232 -14.25 7.01 -5.08
C THR A 232 -15.59 7.36 -4.43
N LEU A 233 -16.21 6.37 -3.78
CA LEU A 233 -17.37 6.59 -2.95
C LEU A 233 -16.97 7.13 -1.58
N VAL A 234 -17.68 8.18 -1.15
CA VAL A 234 -17.44 8.85 0.12
C VAL A 234 -18.73 9.05 0.89
N GLU A 235 -18.62 9.05 2.22
CA GLU A 235 -19.70 9.48 3.10
C GLU A 235 -19.51 10.95 3.45
N LEU A 236 -20.53 11.76 3.20
CA LEU A 236 -20.56 13.18 3.54
C LEU A 236 -21.36 13.41 4.79
N GLY A 237 -20.84 14.27 5.64
CA GLY A 237 -21.55 14.93 6.72
C GLY A 237 -21.71 16.42 6.41
N PHE A 238 -22.67 17.04 7.10
CA PHE A 238 -22.93 18.47 6.99
C PHE A 238 -22.87 19.10 8.37
N ALA A 239 -21.88 19.95 8.61
CA ALA A 239 -21.70 20.57 9.90
C ALA A 239 -22.92 21.41 10.25
N PHE A 240 -23.46 21.19 11.47
CA PHE A 240 -24.69 21.83 11.98
C PHE A 240 -25.94 21.57 11.12
N GLY A 241 -25.97 20.50 10.32
CA GLY A 241 -27.08 20.23 9.38
C GLY A 241 -27.17 21.21 8.21
N ARG A 242 -26.12 21.98 7.94
CA ARG A 242 -26.12 23.05 6.93
C ARG A 242 -25.55 22.57 5.61
N ALA A 243 -26.29 22.70 4.54
CA ALA A 243 -25.89 22.32 3.18
C ALA A 243 -24.63 23.05 2.67
N ASP A 244 -24.32 24.23 3.20
CA ASP A 244 -23.15 25.03 2.84
C ASP A 244 -21.88 24.65 3.60
N ARG A 245 -21.95 23.62 4.48
CA ARG A 245 -20.81 23.14 5.27
C ARG A 245 -20.61 21.64 5.17
N PRO A 246 -20.40 21.12 3.94
CA PRO A 246 -20.11 19.71 3.73
C PRO A 246 -18.71 19.38 4.21
N PHE A 247 -18.51 18.14 4.65
CA PHE A 247 -17.19 17.54 4.90
C PHE A 247 -17.27 16.04 4.67
N ILE A 248 -16.16 15.44 4.23
CA ILE A 248 -16.09 14.00 4.09
C ILE A 248 -15.82 13.38 5.47
N ARG A 249 -16.64 12.38 5.84
CA ARG A 249 -16.48 11.62 7.08
C ARG A 249 -15.55 10.42 6.87
N THR A 250 -15.73 9.70 5.77
CA THR A 250 -14.90 8.54 5.43
C THR A 250 -14.96 8.22 3.94
N VAL A 251 -14.01 7.42 3.51
CA VAL A 251 -13.95 6.81 2.18
C VAL A 251 -14.50 5.40 2.28
N LEU A 252 -15.32 4.98 1.32
CA LEU A 252 -15.93 3.65 1.27
C LEU A 252 -15.22 2.79 0.21
N GLY A 253 -14.79 1.61 0.60
CA GLY A 253 -14.16 0.63 -0.29
C GLY A 253 -15.15 -0.17 -1.16
N THR A 254 -16.33 0.40 -1.46
CA THR A 254 -17.38 -0.29 -2.20
C THR A 254 -17.18 -0.14 -3.70
N GLY A 255 -17.38 -1.22 -4.44
CA GLY A 255 -17.32 -1.19 -5.91
C GLY A 255 -15.92 -1.41 -6.51
N TRP A 256 -14.91 -1.67 -5.68
CA TRP A 256 -13.56 -1.97 -6.11
C TRP A 256 -13.13 -3.38 -5.71
N PRO A 257 -12.22 -4.02 -6.49
CA PRO A 257 -11.61 -5.26 -6.04
C PRO A 257 -10.77 -4.99 -4.78
N LEU A 258 -10.94 -5.84 -3.78
CA LEU A 258 -10.08 -5.82 -2.60
C LEU A 258 -8.70 -6.35 -2.97
N PRO A 259 -7.62 -5.78 -2.43
CA PRO A 259 -6.33 -6.43 -2.47
C PRO A 259 -6.38 -7.75 -1.69
N ASP A 260 -5.42 -8.63 -1.96
CA ASP A 260 -5.26 -9.87 -1.19
C ASP A 260 -4.89 -9.51 0.26
N ILE A 261 -5.85 -9.61 1.16
CA ILE A 261 -5.71 -9.34 2.59
C ILE A 261 -6.52 -10.33 3.42
N THR A 262 -5.91 -10.88 4.44
CA THR A 262 -6.54 -11.81 5.38
C THR A 262 -6.98 -11.08 6.66
N PRO A 263 -8.09 -11.48 7.31
CA PRO A 263 -8.46 -10.92 8.60
C PRO A 263 -7.34 -10.98 9.63
N GLY A 264 -7.03 -9.85 10.27
CA GLY A 264 -5.93 -9.71 11.23
C GLY A 264 -4.63 -9.16 10.63
N GLU A 265 -4.50 -9.07 9.32
CA GLU A 265 -3.40 -8.38 8.65
C GLU A 265 -3.61 -6.87 8.60
N GLN A 266 -2.50 -6.15 8.48
CA GLN A 266 -2.49 -4.72 8.16
C GLN A 266 -1.83 -4.52 6.81
N LEU A 267 -2.51 -3.85 5.91
CA LEU A 267 -2.01 -3.58 4.57
C LEU A 267 -2.15 -2.09 4.23
N GLN A 268 -1.04 -1.47 3.88
CA GLN A 268 -1.00 -0.17 3.23
C GLN A 268 -0.50 -0.38 1.81
N GLN A 269 -1.37 -0.28 0.83
CA GLN A 269 -1.07 -0.57 -0.56
C GLN A 269 -1.49 0.59 -1.46
N GLN A 270 -0.58 1.02 -2.33
CA GLN A 270 -0.91 1.95 -3.41
C GLN A 270 -1.30 1.19 -4.68
N ARG A 271 -0.61 0.10 -4.98
CA ARG A 271 -0.86 -0.87 -6.03
C ARG A 271 -0.15 -2.19 -5.66
N ALA A 272 -0.38 -3.26 -6.39
CA ALA A 272 0.12 -4.60 -6.05
C ALA A 272 1.64 -4.64 -5.80
N GLU A 273 2.41 -3.87 -6.60
CA GLU A 273 3.88 -3.83 -6.52
C GLU A 273 4.41 -2.85 -5.46
N VAL A 274 3.53 -2.08 -4.79
CA VAL A 274 3.94 -1.07 -3.81
C VAL A 274 3.09 -1.17 -2.57
N ALA A 275 3.62 -1.83 -1.55
CA ALA A 275 2.90 -2.10 -0.32
C ALA A 275 3.81 -2.21 0.91
N SER A 276 3.19 -1.95 2.07
CA SER A 276 3.70 -2.31 3.39
C SER A 276 2.67 -3.19 4.07
N ARG A 277 3.06 -4.37 4.50
CA ARG A 277 2.18 -5.39 5.09
C ARG A 277 2.73 -5.87 6.41
N THR A 278 1.85 -6.01 7.40
CA THR A 278 2.10 -6.80 8.61
C THR A 278 1.15 -7.98 8.58
N ASP A 279 1.68 -9.19 8.55
CA ASP A 279 0.88 -10.42 8.53
C ASP A 279 0.32 -10.78 9.93
N THR A 280 -0.47 -11.85 9.99
CA THR A 280 -1.11 -12.30 11.24
C THR A 280 -0.14 -12.81 12.29
N VAL A 281 1.11 -13.13 11.92
CA VAL A 281 2.18 -13.60 12.83
C VAL A 281 3.10 -12.45 13.26
N GLY A 282 2.97 -11.27 12.64
CA GLY A 282 3.74 -10.08 12.97
C GLY A 282 4.95 -9.82 12.08
N ASN A 283 5.10 -10.53 10.95
CA ASN A 283 6.15 -10.20 9.98
C ASN A 283 5.80 -8.91 9.25
N LEU A 284 6.74 -7.97 9.25
CA LEU A 284 6.64 -6.73 8.52
C LEU A 284 7.39 -6.85 7.19
N SER A 285 6.70 -6.60 6.08
CA SER A 285 7.28 -6.54 4.75
C SER A 285 7.02 -5.19 4.09
N ARG A 286 8.00 -4.69 3.36
CA ARG A 286 7.88 -3.49 2.50
C ARG A 286 8.47 -3.80 1.14
N HIS A 287 7.74 -3.54 0.09
CA HIS A 287 8.23 -3.73 -1.28
C HIS A 287 7.82 -2.58 -2.19
N THR A 288 8.64 -2.34 -3.18
CA THR A 288 8.39 -1.38 -4.26
C THR A 288 9.17 -1.81 -5.50
N ASP A 289 8.55 -1.68 -6.67
CA ASP A 289 9.19 -1.86 -7.98
C ASP A 289 9.99 -0.63 -8.43
N ARG A 290 10.07 0.39 -7.58
CA ARG A 290 10.75 1.65 -7.85
C ARG A 290 11.85 1.91 -6.82
N ARG A 291 11.97 3.10 -6.34
CA ARG A 291 12.99 3.54 -5.40
C ARG A 291 12.45 3.52 -3.97
N LEU A 292 13.18 2.90 -3.07
CA LEU A 292 13.08 3.15 -1.64
C LEU A 292 14.16 4.16 -1.24
N HIS A 293 13.78 5.25 -0.57
CA HIS A 293 14.70 6.28 -0.09
C HIS A 293 14.42 6.57 1.38
N ASP A 294 15.35 6.19 2.22
CA ASP A 294 15.32 6.46 3.66
C ASP A 294 16.35 7.56 3.98
N ARG A 295 15.92 8.59 4.69
CA ARG A 295 16.76 9.67 5.17
C ARG A 295 16.50 9.91 6.64
N ALA A 296 17.54 9.82 7.45
CA ALA A 296 17.48 10.06 8.88
C ALA A 296 18.72 10.78 9.37
N LEU A 297 18.63 11.46 10.51
CA LEU A 297 19.79 11.95 11.24
C LEU A 297 20.61 10.79 11.79
N GLN A 298 19.92 9.75 12.27
CA GLN A 298 20.53 8.55 12.82
C GLN A 298 19.68 7.35 12.40
N MET A 299 20.33 6.28 11.96
CA MET A 299 19.70 5.01 11.63
C MET A 299 20.34 3.91 12.45
N HIS A 300 19.54 3.11 13.14
CA HIS A 300 19.98 1.97 13.93
C HIS A 300 19.24 0.71 13.46
N HIS A 301 19.98 -0.30 13.05
CA HIS A 301 19.45 -1.62 12.69
C HIS A 301 19.98 -2.64 13.71
N GLN A 302 19.08 -3.43 14.25
CA GLN A 302 19.40 -4.53 15.15
C GLN A 302 18.59 -5.75 14.73
N SER A 303 19.25 -6.85 14.50
CA SER A 303 18.65 -8.15 14.17
C SER A 303 19.57 -9.27 14.58
N ASP A 304 19.03 -10.46 14.81
CA ASP A 304 19.81 -11.66 15.04
C ASP A 304 20.44 -12.17 13.74
N ASP A 305 19.76 -11.95 12.61
CA ASP A 305 20.24 -12.30 11.27
C ASP A 305 19.95 -11.14 10.31
N TYR A 306 20.91 -10.85 9.44
CA TYR A 306 20.80 -9.82 8.41
C TYR A 306 21.27 -10.37 7.06
N LEU A 307 20.35 -10.48 6.12
CA LEU A 307 20.63 -10.86 4.73
C LEU A 307 20.44 -9.65 3.81
N GLY A 308 21.47 -9.30 3.06
CA GLY A 308 21.42 -8.23 2.04
C GLY A 308 21.79 -8.80 0.68
N GLU A 309 20.85 -8.74 -0.28
CA GLU A 309 21.06 -9.15 -1.67
C GLU A 309 20.97 -7.93 -2.58
N HIS A 310 22.00 -7.62 -3.34
CA HIS A 310 22.07 -6.42 -4.16
C HIS A 310 22.66 -6.73 -5.54
N GLY A 311 22.06 -6.21 -6.59
CA GLY A 311 22.69 -6.18 -7.91
C GLY A 311 23.92 -5.26 -7.95
N GLN A 312 23.88 -4.18 -7.15
CA GLN A 312 24.99 -3.26 -6.94
C GLN A 312 24.91 -2.68 -5.54
N HIS A 313 26.00 -2.71 -4.80
CA HIS A 313 26.13 -2.09 -3.49
C HIS A 313 27.20 -1.01 -3.50
N ARG A 314 26.89 0.19 -3.04
CA ARG A 314 27.82 1.31 -2.86
C ARG A 314 27.64 1.89 -1.48
N LEU A 315 28.71 1.88 -0.69
CA LEU A 315 28.78 2.56 0.61
C LEU A 315 29.69 3.77 0.49
N GLN A 316 29.21 4.94 0.90
CA GLN A 316 30.01 6.15 0.98
C GLN A 316 29.89 6.72 2.38
N VAL A 317 31.00 6.83 3.08
CA VAL A 317 31.09 7.30 4.45
C VAL A 317 32.02 8.52 4.49
N ALA A 318 31.51 9.65 4.97
CA ALA A 318 32.28 10.91 4.94
C ALA A 318 33.36 11.00 6.03
N GLN A 319 33.23 10.27 7.11
CA GLN A 319 34.15 10.35 8.24
C GLN A 319 34.76 8.98 8.60
N HIS A 320 34.03 8.17 9.36
CA HIS A 320 34.54 6.92 9.91
C HIS A 320 33.61 5.76 9.58
N SER A 321 34.22 4.64 9.20
CA SER A 321 33.52 3.35 9.08
C SER A 321 34.25 2.32 9.95
N THR A 322 33.53 1.69 10.85
CA THR A 322 34.06 0.64 11.71
C THR A 322 33.23 -0.61 11.53
N GLU A 323 33.89 -1.73 11.40
CA GLU A 323 33.26 -3.05 11.33
C GLU A 323 33.96 -3.97 12.32
N GLU A 324 33.17 -4.57 13.22
CA GLU A 324 33.62 -5.52 14.20
C GLU A 324 32.89 -6.86 14.01
N VAL A 325 33.63 -7.94 13.84
CA VAL A 325 33.09 -9.27 13.59
C VAL A 325 33.62 -10.23 14.64
N GLY A 326 32.75 -10.70 15.51
CA GLY A 326 33.11 -11.62 16.57
C GLY A 326 33.48 -13.05 16.12
N GLY A 327 33.22 -13.37 14.86
CA GLY A 327 33.47 -14.67 14.26
C GLY A 327 34.31 -14.60 13.00
N PHE A 328 33.86 -15.25 11.98
CA PHE A 328 34.54 -15.37 10.68
C PHE A 328 34.03 -14.27 9.70
N LYS A 329 34.96 -13.63 9.02
CA LYS A 329 34.65 -12.72 7.90
C LYS A 329 35.28 -13.21 6.60
N LEU A 330 34.46 -13.40 5.55
CA LEU A 330 34.90 -13.71 4.19
C LEU A 330 34.69 -12.50 3.28
N ILE A 331 35.70 -12.18 2.51
CA ILE A 331 35.59 -11.22 1.38
C ILE A 331 36.00 -11.96 0.13
N GLU A 332 35.09 -12.15 -0.79
CA GLU A 332 35.30 -12.83 -2.05
C GLU A 332 34.87 -11.97 -3.21
N ALA A 333 35.65 -11.87 -4.25
CA ALA A 333 35.32 -11.21 -5.49
C ALA A 333 35.78 -12.02 -6.67
N LEU A 334 34.91 -12.24 -7.65
CA LEU A 334 35.28 -12.92 -8.93
C LEU A 334 36.16 -12.02 -9.83
N GLY A 335 36.09 -10.72 -9.58
CA GLY A 335 36.95 -9.74 -10.28
C GLY A 335 38.11 -9.29 -9.41
N ALA A 336 38.30 -8.00 -9.26
CA ALA A 336 39.38 -7.41 -8.48
C ALA A 336 38.93 -7.01 -7.07
N ILE A 337 39.86 -7.02 -6.11
CA ILE A 337 39.77 -6.36 -4.82
C ILE A 337 40.86 -5.31 -4.78
N GLU A 338 40.48 -4.05 -4.58
CA GLU A 338 41.40 -2.93 -4.44
C GLU A 338 41.27 -2.33 -3.02
N LEU A 339 42.41 -2.22 -2.34
CA LEU A 339 42.51 -1.59 -1.03
C LEU A 339 43.45 -0.39 -1.16
N LEU A 340 42.90 0.80 -0.99
CA LEU A 340 43.65 2.06 -1.09
C LEU A 340 43.51 2.82 0.21
N ALA A 341 44.62 3.23 0.83
CA ALA A 341 44.67 4.10 1.97
C ALA A 341 45.45 5.37 1.62
N GLY A 342 44.93 6.53 1.98
CA GLY A 342 45.63 7.79 1.78
C GLY A 342 46.73 8.04 2.85
N ASP A 343 46.67 7.26 3.92
CA ASP A 343 47.62 7.26 5.03
C ASP A 343 48.05 5.83 5.31
N ASP A 344 47.96 5.34 6.51
CA ASP A 344 48.45 4.01 6.91
C ASP A 344 47.48 2.88 6.55
N LEU A 345 48.03 1.75 6.08
CA LEU A 345 47.34 0.47 5.97
C LEU A 345 48.02 -0.55 6.89
N THR A 346 47.31 -1.02 7.92
CA THR A 346 47.81 -2.01 8.86
C THR A 346 47.10 -3.36 8.67
N LEU A 347 47.86 -4.41 8.42
CA LEU A 347 47.35 -5.79 8.38
C LEU A 347 48.02 -6.61 9.46
N GLY A 348 47.25 -7.19 10.36
CA GLY A 348 47.76 -7.98 11.49
C GLY A 348 46.88 -9.18 11.78
N CYS A 349 47.45 -10.29 12.19
CA CYS A 349 46.77 -11.47 12.69
C CYS A 349 47.56 -12.10 13.84
N LEU A 350 46.87 -12.81 14.74
CA LEU A 350 47.52 -13.60 15.82
C LEU A 350 47.91 -15.01 15.35
N GLY A 351 47.37 -15.45 14.22
CA GLY A 351 47.66 -16.74 13.60
C GLY A 351 48.54 -16.58 12.36
N ASN A 352 48.25 -17.33 11.34
CA ASN A 352 49.01 -17.34 10.09
C ASN A 352 48.47 -16.33 9.08
N LEU A 353 49.34 -15.58 8.43
CA LEU A 353 49.04 -14.80 7.26
C LEU A 353 49.54 -15.56 6.00
N SER A 354 48.62 -15.92 5.11
CA SER A 354 48.92 -16.56 3.85
C SER A 354 48.56 -15.66 2.68
N GLN A 355 49.51 -15.48 1.76
CA GLN A 355 49.27 -14.81 0.48
C GLN A 355 49.61 -15.76 -0.66
N THR A 356 48.71 -15.96 -1.59
CA THR A 356 48.94 -16.81 -2.75
C THR A 356 48.51 -16.07 -4.01
N THR A 357 49.35 -16.05 -5.03
CA THR A 357 49.06 -15.49 -6.35
C THR A 357 49.46 -16.46 -7.40
N ALA A 358 48.71 -16.54 -8.50
CA ALA A 358 49.09 -17.29 -9.68
C ALA A 358 49.97 -16.48 -10.67
N GLY A 359 49.96 -15.18 -10.51
CA GLY A 359 50.77 -14.22 -11.28
C GLY A 359 51.88 -13.61 -10.45
N ASP A 360 52.16 -12.36 -10.70
CA ASP A 360 53.22 -11.61 -10.03
C ASP A 360 52.79 -11.08 -8.69
N LEU A 361 53.66 -11.07 -7.72
CA LEU A 361 53.57 -10.25 -6.50
C LEU A 361 54.54 -9.08 -6.64
N VAL A 362 54.02 -7.88 -6.80
CA VAL A 362 54.81 -6.66 -6.93
C VAL A 362 54.70 -5.85 -5.66
N GLU A 363 55.83 -5.55 -5.05
CA GLU A 363 55.93 -4.76 -3.84
C GLU A 363 56.91 -3.60 -4.09
N VAL A 364 56.41 -2.36 -3.99
CA VAL A 364 57.20 -1.14 -4.17
C VAL A 364 57.20 -0.36 -2.87
N VAL A 365 58.37 -0.18 -2.28
CA VAL A 365 58.56 0.47 -0.97
C VAL A 365 59.43 1.70 -1.14
N GLY A 366 58.88 2.88 -0.82
CA GLY A 366 59.58 4.17 -1.03
C GLY A 366 60.78 4.42 -0.10
N GLN A 367 60.81 3.81 1.08
CA GLN A 367 61.86 4.01 2.05
C GLN A 367 62.46 2.71 2.58
N LEU A 368 61.85 2.09 3.59
CA LEU A 368 62.37 0.94 4.28
C LEU A 368 61.43 -0.27 4.23
N ARG A 369 61.88 -1.36 3.69
CA ARG A 369 61.31 -2.67 3.87
C ARG A 369 62.00 -3.41 4.98
N ARG A 370 61.30 -3.78 6.04
CA ARG A 370 61.84 -4.60 7.13
C ARG A 370 61.10 -5.93 7.24
N SER A 371 61.82 -7.04 7.12
CA SER A 371 61.25 -8.36 7.33
C SER A 371 62.06 -9.04 8.43
N VAL A 372 61.39 -9.51 9.49
CA VAL A 372 62.01 -10.15 10.64
C VAL A 372 61.26 -11.45 10.95
N ALA A 373 61.95 -12.56 10.93
CA ALA A 373 61.47 -13.87 11.34
C ALA A 373 62.25 -14.32 12.57
N ALA A 374 61.56 -14.90 13.57
CA ALA A 374 62.22 -15.35 14.80
C ALA A 374 63.04 -16.62 14.58
N GLU A 375 62.62 -17.51 13.66
CA GLU A 375 63.28 -18.80 13.42
C GLU A 375 63.90 -18.89 12.05
N LEU A 376 63.15 -18.75 11.00
CA LEU A 376 63.61 -18.96 9.62
C LEU A 376 62.92 -18.02 8.63
N GLN A 377 63.70 -17.46 7.75
CA GLN A 377 63.20 -16.82 6.54
C GLN A 377 63.63 -17.69 5.34
N HIS A 378 62.67 -18.28 4.68
CA HIS A 378 62.92 -19.14 3.50
C HIS A 378 62.47 -18.36 2.24
N LEU A 379 63.41 -18.13 1.33
CA LEU A 379 63.20 -17.52 0.01
C LEU A 379 63.63 -18.49 -1.03
N GLU A 380 62.73 -18.99 -1.85
CA GLU A 380 63.00 -19.99 -2.87
C GLU A 380 62.49 -19.47 -4.21
N ALA A 381 63.33 -19.47 -5.21
CA ALA A 381 63.01 -19.17 -6.62
C ALA A 381 64.04 -19.86 -7.53
N PRO A 382 63.65 -20.24 -8.77
CA PRO A 382 64.58 -20.75 -9.76
C PRO A 382 65.73 -19.78 -10.06
N ARG A 383 65.46 -18.47 -9.99
CA ARG A 383 66.42 -17.37 -10.12
C ARG A 383 66.15 -16.30 -9.04
N SER A 384 67.21 -15.70 -8.57
CA SER A 384 67.16 -14.67 -7.57
C SER A 384 68.01 -13.46 -7.96
N TRP A 385 67.45 -12.28 -7.82
CA TRP A 385 68.13 -11.00 -7.92
C TRP A 385 68.10 -10.33 -6.57
N MET A 386 69.24 -9.94 -6.05
CA MET A 386 69.39 -9.18 -4.83
C MET A 386 70.45 -8.09 -5.02
N GLY A 387 70.09 -6.84 -4.90
CA GLY A 387 71.02 -5.73 -5.06
C GLY A 387 70.35 -4.49 -5.62
N THR A 388 71.05 -3.71 -6.43
CA THR A 388 70.53 -2.56 -7.16
C THR A 388 70.27 -2.93 -8.62
N GLU A 389 69.66 -2.04 -9.40
CA GLU A 389 69.37 -2.28 -10.83
C GLU A 389 70.57 -2.76 -11.63
N GLY A 390 71.79 -2.28 -11.32
CA GLY A 390 73.02 -2.62 -12.04
C GLY A 390 73.91 -3.65 -11.38
N VAL A 391 73.68 -4.06 -10.12
CA VAL A 391 74.55 -4.89 -9.31
C VAL A 391 73.76 -5.99 -8.56
N ASN A 392 74.05 -7.25 -8.89
CA ASN A 392 73.48 -8.39 -8.19
C ASN A 392 74.54 -8.98 -7.24
N ILE A 393 74.20 -9.04 -5.92
CA ILE A 393 75.09 -9.54 -4.89
C ILE A 393 75.48 -11.00 -5.17
N PHE A 394 74.66 -11.83 -5.63
CA PHE A 394 74.94 -13.21 -5.95
C PHE A 394 75.94 -13.34 -7.14
N ARG A 395 75.85 -12.39 -8.10
CA ARG A 395 76.79 -12.30 -9.20
C ARG A 395 78.14 -11.86 -8.76
N LEU A 396 78.22 -10.87 -7.82
CA LEU A 396 79.50 -10.51 -7.19
C LEU A 396 80.12 -11.65 -6.40
N LEU A 397 79.32 -12.42 -5.68
CA LEU A 397 79.76 -13.60 -4.95
C LEU A 397 80.30 -14.68 -5.93
N LEU A 398 79.62 -14.93 -7.05
CA LEU A 398 80.11 -15.82 -8.09
C LEU A 398 81.45 -15.36 -8.65
N GLN A 399 81.56 -14.09 -8.99
CA GLN A 399 82.86 -13.51 -9.49
C GLN A 399 83.98 -13.63 -8.44
N LEU A 400 83.65 -13.42 -7.17
CA LEU A 400 84.61 -13.62 -6.09
C LEU A 400 85.09 -15.10 -6.01
N MET A 401 84.16 -16.04 -6.13
CA MET A 401 84.51 -17.48 -6.14
C MET A 401 85.40 -17.84 -7.37
N GLU A 402 85.15 -17.31 -8.54
CA GLU A 402 85.96 -17.46 -9.74
C GLU A 402 87.34 -16.88 -9.53
N VAL A 403 87.51 -15.69 -8.92
CA VAL A 403 88.80 -15.12 -8.60
C VAL A 403 89.51 -15.96 -7.56
N VAL A 404 88.88 -16.49 -6.52
CA VAL A 404 89.49 -17.40 -5.55
C VAL A 404 89.92 -18.72 -6.19
N GLU A 405 89.12 -19.27 -7.12
CA GLU A 405 89.54 -20.47 -7.94
C GLU A 405 90.77 -20.23 -8.74
N GLN A 406 90.85 -19.14 -9.50
CA GLN A 406 91.96 -18.76 -10.30
C GLN A 406 93.21 -18.51 -9.45
N LEU A 407 93.06 -17.75 -8.33
CA LEU A 407 94.17 -17.51 -7.42
C LEU A 407 94.71 -18.77 -6.82
N ALA A 408 93.86 -19.69 -6.38
CA ALA A 408 94.27 -20.98 -5.79
C ALA A 408 94.94 -21.86 -6.86
N ALA A 409 94.44 -21.87 -8.11
CA ALA A 409 95.03 -22.61 -9.24
C ALA A 409 96.44 -22.04 -9.62
N THR A 410 96.55 -20.71 -9.71
CA THR A 410 97.80 -20.03 -10.02
C THR A 410 98.84 -20.26 -8.89
N THR A 411 98.40 -20.16 -7.60
CA THR A 411 99.28 -20.42 -6.51
C THR A 411 99.73 -21.86 -6.43
N ALA A 412 98.90 -22.83 -6.77
CA ALA A 412 99.25 -24.26 -6.87
C ALA A 412 100.32 -24.54 -7.86
N SER A 413 100.33 -23.85 -8.99
CA SER A 413 101.26 -23.99 -10.10
C SER A 413 102.45 -23.05 -10.09
N HIS A 414 102.52 -22.14 -9.11
CA HIS A 414 103.57 -21.09 -9.01
C HIS A 414 104.90 -21.73 -8.75
N THR A 415 105.88 -21.39 -9.56
CA THR A 415 107.27 -21.87 -9.43
C THR A 415 108.25 -20.72 -9.62
N HIS A 416 109.45 -20.81 -8.99
CA HIS A 416 110.60 -19.97 -9.31
C HIS A 416 111.66 -20.72 -10.12
N PRO A 417 112.48 -20.08 -10.88
CA PRO A 417 113.54 -20.76 -11.64
C PRO A 417 114.39 -21.66 -10.73
N GLY A 418 114.38 -22.98 -10.94
CA GLY A 418 115.13 -23.94 -10.18
C GLY A 418 114.47 -24.47 -8.90
N SER A 419 113.19 -24.10 -8.59
CA SER A 419 112.44 -24.59 -7.41
C SER A 419 111.23 -25.45 -7.75
N LEU A 420 110.95 -26.39 -6.90
CA LEU A 420 109.69 -27.16 -6.98
C LEU A 420 108.49 -26.31 -6.62
N PRO A 421 107.29 -26.74 -7.04
CA PRO A 421 106.03 -26.05 -6.64
C PRO A 421 105.95 -26.01 -5.09
N PRO A 422 105.09 -25.07 -4.58
CA PRO A 422 104.87 -24.95 -3.14
C PRO A 422 104.54 -26.31 -2.51
N GLY A 423 105.10 -26.61 -1.30
CA GLY A 423 104.75 -27.85 -0.59
C GLY A 423 103.27 -28.03 -0.32
N GLN A 424 102.47 -26.98 -0.38
CA GLN A 424 101.03 -26.96 -0.27
C GLN A 424 100.26 -26.93 -1.59
N ALA A 425 100.97 -27.20 -2.72
CA ALA A 425 100.30 -27.12 -4.07
C ALA A 425 99.06 -28.02 -4.15
N GLY A 426 99.14 -29.21 -3.55
CA GLY A 426 97.94 -30.12 -3.50
C GLY A 426 96.73 -29.48 -2.75
N THR A 427 97.02 -28.78 -1.66
CA THR A 427 95.97 -28.07 -0.90
C THR A 427 95.31 -26.93 -1.70
N PHE A 428 96.11 -26.08 -2.33
CA PHE A 428 95.65 -25.02 -3.19
C PHE A 428 94.89 -25.58 -4.41
N SER A 429 95.32 -26.66 -5.03
CA SER A 429 94.59 -27.30 -6.10
C SER A 429 93.25 -27.88 -5.65
N SER A 430 93.20 -28.39 -4.38
CA SER A 430 91.92 -28.85 -3.77
C SER A 430 90.98 -27.73 -3.52
N GLN A 431 91.48 -26.58 -2.97
CA GLN A 431 90.72 -25.34 -2.73
C GLN A 431 90.16 -24.73 -4.02
N SER A 432 90.98 -24.70 -5.06
CA SER A 432 90.55 -24.29 -6.41
C SER A 432 89.37 -25.13 -6.92
N LYS A 433 89.47 -26.47 -6.86
CA LYS A 433 88.38 -27.37 -7.27
C LYS A 433 87.13 -27.18 -6.38
N GLN A 434 87.27 -26.87 -5.08
CA GLN A 434 86.17 -26.59 -4.19
C GLN A 434 85.49 -25.25 -4.51
N ALA A 435 86.24 -24.19 -4.75
CA ALA A 435 85.71 -22.89 -5.17
C ALA A 435 85.00 -23.01 -6.53
N GLY A 436 85.51 -23.69 -7.49
CA GLY A 436 84.83 -23.95 -8.76
C GLY A 436 83.57 -24.76 -8.64
N LYS A 437 83.53 -25.75 -7.71
CA LYS A 437 82.29 -26.47 -7.46
C LYS A 437 81.23 -25.57 -6.82
N LEU A 438 81.58 -24.67 -5.88
CA LEU A 438 80.65 -23.72 -5.30
C LEU A 438 80.15 -22.70 -6.30
N ALA A 439 81.02 -22.17 -7.13
CA ALA A 439 80.67 -21.29 -8.23
C ALA A 439 79.69 -21.96 -9.22
N ALA A 440 79.94 -23.22 -9.62
CA ALA A 440 79.06 -24.00 -10.45
C ALA A 440 77.71 -24.29 -9.82
N SER A 441 77.61 -24.40 -8.48
CA SER A 441 76.35 -24.54 -7.77
C SER A 441 75.57 -23.22 -7.69
N LEU A 442 76.24 -22.09 -7.60
CA LEU A 442 75.63 -20.77 -7.47
C LEU A 442 75.18 -20.20 -8.82
N SER A 443 75.90 -20.43 -9.89
CA SER A 443 75.68 -19.87 -11.23
C SER A 443 74.27 -20.10 -11.77
N PRO A 444 73.61 -21.28 -11.63
CA PRO A 444 72.28 -21.53 -12.19
C PRO A 444 71.17 -20.73 -11.54
N ILE A 445 71.37 -20.24 -10.31
CA ILE A 445 70.32 -19.50 -9.52
C ILE A 445 70.48 -17.99 -9.56
N ILE A 446 71.39 -17.50 -10.37
CA ILE A 446 71.64 -16.06 -10.56
C ILE A 446 70.99 -15.61 -11.84
N GLU A 447 70.27 -14.47 -11.80
CA GLU A 447 69.73 -13.78 -12.95
C GLU A 447 70.77 -12.84 -13.56
#